data_e19ea3e03e99faca9b6ac498c169639c
#
_entry.id   e19ea3e03e99faca9b6ac498c169639c
#
_cell.length_a   1.000
_cell.length_b   1.000
_cell.length_c   1.000
_cell.angle_alpha   90.00
_cell.angle_beta   90.00
_cell.angle_gamma   90.00
#
_symmetry.space_group_name_H-M   'P 1'
#
loop_
_entity.id
_entity.type
_entity.pdbx_description
1 polymer ?
#
loop_
_entity_poly.entity_id
_entity_poly.type
_entity_poly.pdbx_seq_one_letter_code
_entity_poly.pdbx_strand_id
1 'polypeptide(L)'
;MTVPQLFDLTGKVAIVTGASSGLGVAFAQGLAEAGADVALGARRVERLAETAALVEQVGRRAITVATDVADPQACQALVEATVAELGRVDVLVNNAGIGTAVPATRETPEQFRGVIDVNLNGCYWMAQACGRVMQPGSAIINVSSVLGLTTAGLPQAAYASSKAGLIGLTRDLAQQWTGRKGIRVNAVAPGFFESEMTDQYPPGYLESQGPRIPAGRKGDARELAATVVFLASDAAGYITGQTLAVDGGMTIT
;
A
#
# COMPACT_ATOMS: atom_id res chain seq x y z
N MET A 1 -9.10 19.07 -19.84
CA MET A 1 -8.82 18.77 -18.42
C MET A 1 -7.59 19.60 -18.02
N THR A 2 -7.66 20.34 -16.92
CA THR A 2 -6.51 21.10 -16.38
C THR A 2 -5.62 20.16 -15.56
N VAL A 3 -4.35 20.54 -15.31
CA VAL A 3 -3.43 19.69 -14.50
C VAL A 3 -4.01 19.36 -13.12
N PRO A 4 -4.62 20.28 -12.34
CA PRO A 4 -5.27 19.90 -11.08
C PRO A 4 -6.38 18.88 -11.22
N GLN A 5 -7.17 18.93 -12.31
CA GLN A 5 -8.24 17.96 -12.54
C GLN A 5 -7.73 16.54 -12.84
N LEU A 6 -6.45 16.38 -13.21
CA LEU A 6 -5.86 15.04 -13.39
C LEU A 6 -5.72 14.27 -12.07
N PHE A 7 -5.75 14.94 -10.93
CA PHE A 7 -5.66 14.33 -9.59
C PHE A 7 -7.03 13.97 -9.00
N ASP A 8 -8.12 14.36 -9.65
CA ASP A 8 -9.49 14.13 -9.19
C ASP A 8 -9.86 12.63 -9.29
N LEU A 9 -10.28 12.06 -8.17
CA LEU A 9 -10.76 10.69 -8.06
C LEU A 9 -12.29 10.60 -7.87
N THR A 10 -13.02 11.68 -8.12
CA THR A 10 -14.48 11.69 -8.03
C THR A 10 -15.12 10.61 -8.92
N GLY A 11 -15.98 9.78 -8.32
CA GLY A 11 -16.63 8.64 -8.99
C GLY A 11 -15.76 7.38 -9.10
N LYS A 12 -14.53 7.40 -8.55
CA LYS A 12 -13.69 6.22 -8.40
C LYS A 12 -13.96 5.51 -7.07
N VAL A 13 -13.65 4.23 -7.02
CA VAL A 13 -13.72 3.40 -5.81
C VAL A 13 -12.34 2.79 -5.55
N ALA A 14 -11.83 3.02 -4.36
CA ALA A 14 -10.54 2.50 -3.92
C ALA A 14 -10.71 1.39 -2.87
N ILE A 15 -9.89 0.34 -2.96
CA ILE A 15 -9.68 -0.64 -1.89
C ILE A 15 -8.35 -0.33 -1.22
N VAL A 16 -8.33 -0.24 0.11
CA VAL A 16 -7.12 -0.11 0.92
C VAL A 16 -7.01 -1.28 1.88
N THR A 17 -5.96 -2.10 1.75
CA THR A 17 -5.68 -3.18 2.70
C THR A 17 -4.81 -2.70 3.85
N GLY A 18 -4.97 -3.31 5.05
CA GLY A 18 -4.26 -2.86 6.24
C GLY A 18 -4.69 -1.46 6.71
N ALA A 19 -5.96 -1.11 6.46
CA ALA A 19 -6.52 0.23 6.72
C ALA A 19 -6.88 0.49 8.19
N SER A 20 -6.53 -0.39 9.12
CA SER A 20 -6.88 -0.26 10.55
C SER A 20 -5.87 0.57 11.37
N SER A 21 -4.75 0.99 10.79
CA SER A 21 -3.73 1.79 11.48
C SER A 21 -2.69 2.39 10.52
N GLY A 22 -1.90 3.34 11.01
CA GLY A 22 -0.70 3.86 10.37
C GLY A 22 -0.94 4.40 8.95
N LEU A 23 -0.10 4.02 8.00
CA LEU A 23 -0.14 4.52 6.62
C LEU A 23 -1.45 4.17 5.91
N GLY A 24 -2.08 3.03 6.23
CA GLY A 24 -3.36 2.63 5.63
C GLY A 24 -4.49 3.60 5.92
N VAL A 25 -4.52 4.20 7.12
CA VAL A 25 -5.47 5.26 7.50
C VAL A 25 -5.23 6.51 6.65
N ALA A 26 -3.97 6.95 6.53
CA ALA A 26 -3.60 8.11 5.74
C ALA A 26 -3.92 7.93 4.24
N PHE A 27 -3.73 6.72 3.70
CA PHE A 27 -4.09 6.41 2.32
C PHE A 27 -5.60 6.47 2.09
N ALA A 28 -6.38 5.88 3.01
CA ALA A 28 -7.84 5.90 2.92
C ALA A 28 -8.37 7.35 2.95
N GLN A 29 -7.88 8.16 3.90
CA GLN A 29 -8.24 9.56 4.02
C GLN A 29 -7.82 10.36 2.79
N GLY A 30 -6.58 10.24 2.33
CA GLY A 30 -6.08 10.99 1.16
C GLY A 30 -6.84 10.64 -0.13
N LEU A 31 -7.19 9.36 -0.35
CA LEU A 31 -8.01 8.95 -1.49
C LEU A 31 -9.44 9.52 -1.41
N ALA A 32 -10.02 9.55 -0.21
CA ALA A 32 -11.33 10.16 0.03
C ALA A 32 -11.31 11.68 -0.16
N GLU A 33 -10.30 12.39 0.35
CA GLU A 33 -10.09 13.83 0.12
C GLU A 33 -9.94 14.15 -1.37
N ALA A 34 -9.37 13.22 -2.17
CA ALA A 34 -9.29 13.34 -3.62
C ALA A 34 -10.59 12.96 -4.36
N GLY A 35 -11.63 12.51 -3.67
CA GLY A 35 -12.96 12.26 -4.23
C GLY A 35 -13.36 10.79 -4.37
N ALA A 36 -12.53 9.81 -3.98
CA ALA A 36 -12.87 8.39 -4.09
C ALA A 36 -13.77 7.92 -2.94
N ASP A 37 -14.68 6.97 -3.21
CA ASP A 37 -15.28 6.12 -2.20
C ASP A 37 -14.29 5.00 -1.83
N VAL A 38 -14.30 4.52 -0.57
CA VAL A 38 -13.22 3.65 -0.08
C VAL A 38 -13.73 2.38 0.60
N ALA A 39 -13.26 1.23 0.15
CA ALA A 39 -13.42 -0.04 0.85
C ALA A 39 -12.16 -0.32 1.69
N LEU A 40 -12.37 -0.59 2.97
CA LEU A 40 -11.34 -0.76 4.00
C LEU A 40 -11.24 -2.22 4.40
N GLY A 41 -10.10 -2.86 4.13
CA GLY A 41 -9.83 -4.24 4.49
C GLY A 41 -8.77 -4.36 5.58
N ALA A 42 -9.08 -5.01 6.70
CA ALA A 42 -8.11 -5.41 7.72
C ALA A 42 -8.69 -6.48 8.66
N ARG A 43 -7.83 -7.10 9.47
CA ARG A 43 -8.26 -8.10 10.47
C ARG A 43 -8.95 -7.47 11.68
N ARG A 44 -8.55 -6.24 12.08
CA ARG A 44 -9.09 -5.51 13.25
C ARG A 44 -10.28 -4.65 12.81
N VAL A 45 -11.46 -5.25 12.76
CA VAL A 45 -12.68 -4.60 12.21
C VAL A 45 -13.11 -3.38 13.04
N GLU A 46 -12.98 -3.44 14.36
CA GLU A 46 -13.32 -2.35 15.26
C GLU A 46 -12.54 -1.06 14.94
N ARG A 47 -11.27 -1.19 14.52
CA ARG A 47 -10.45 -0.05 14.11
C ARG A 47 -10.77 0.44 12.69
N LEU A 48 -11.36 -0.39 11.85
CA LEU A 48 -11.79 0.05 10.52
C LEU A 48 -12.93 1.07 10.61
N ALA A 49 -13.78 1.00 11.64
CA ALA A 49 -14.84 1.97 11.86
C ALA A 49 -14.29 3.39 12.09
N GLU A 50 -13.16 3.52 12.80
CA GLU A 50 -12.50 4.81 13.00
C GLU A 50 -11.99 5.38 11.66
N THR A 51 -11.41 4.55 10.82
CA THR A 51 -10.94 4.96 9.48
C THR A 51 -12.12 5.29 8.55
N ALA A 52 -13.21 4.52 8.62
CA ALA A 52 -14.42 4.79 7.86
C ALA A 52 -15.01 6.16 8.22
N ALA A 53 -15.05 6.50 9.50
CA ALA A 53 -15.51 7.82 9.95
C ALA A 53 -14.68 8.97 9.36
N LEU A 54 -13.36 8.82 9.19
CA LEU A 54 -12.52 9.83 8.54
C LEU A 54 -12.87 9.99 7.04
N VAL A 55 -13.19 8.91 6.35
CA VAL A 55 -13.65 8.94 4.95
C VAL A 55 -15.01 9.63 4.85
N GLU A 56 -15.93 9.32 5.77
CA GLU A 56 -17.28 9.90 5.80
C GLU A 56 -17.27 11.38 6.15
N GLN A 57 -16.36 11.84 6.99
CA GLN A 57 -16.19 13.26 7.34
C GLN A 57 -15.90 14.15 6.13
N VAL A 58 -15.28 13.62 5.08
CA VAL A 58 -15.04 14.36 3.83
C VAL A 58 -16.13 14.10 2.77
N GLY A 59 -17.28 13.53 3.19
CA GLY A 59 -18.46 13.32 2.34
C GLY A 59 -18.35 12.14 1.37
N ARG A 60 -17.46 11.18 1.62
CA ARG A 60 -17.31 9.97 0.79
C ARG A 60 -17.89 8.75 1.49
N ARG A 61 -18.23 7.73 0.70
CA ARG A 61 -18.74 6.46 1.25
C ARG A 61 -17.59 5.58 1.67
N ALA A 62 -17.76 4.88 2.80
CA ALA A 62 -16.84 3.88 3.27
C ALA A 62 -17.56 2.55 3.52
N ILE A 63 -16.91 1.43 3.23
CA ILE A 63 -17.30 0.11 3.72
C ILE A 63 -16.12 -0.54 4.43
N THR A 64 -16.41 -1.39 5.40
CA THR A 64 -15.39 -2.11 6.17
C THR A 64 -15.59 -3.62 6.03
N VAL A 65 -14.52 -4.35 5.73
CA VAL A 65 -14.56 -5.81 5.55
C VAL A 65 -13.43 -6.46 6.34
N ALA A 66 -13.77 -7.43 7.18
CA ALA A 66 -12.77 -8.26 7.86
C ALA A 66 -11.95 -9.03 6.81
N THR A 67 -10.64 -8.74 6.73
CA THR A 67 -9.81 -9.30 5.67
C THR A 67 -8.43 -9.69 6.21
N ASP A 68 -8.11 -10.98 6.12
CA ASP A 68 -6.72 -11.44 6.19
C ASP A 68 -6.21 -11.63 4.75
N VAL A 69 -5.25 -10.81 4.33
CA VAL A 69 -4.73 -10.88 2.95
C VAL A 69 -3.92 -12.16 2.67
N ALA A 70 -3.50 -12.90 3.70
CA ALA A 70 -2.87 -14.19 3.53
C ALA A 70 -3.88 -15.28 3.07
N ASP A 71 -5.19 -15.02 3.20
CA ASP A 71 -6.26 -15.88 2.73
C ASP A 71 -6.83 -15.38 1.38
N PRO A 72 -6.64 -16.13 0.27
CA PRO A 72 -7.17 -15.76 -1.04
C PRO A 72 -8.70 -15.60 -1.08
N GLN A 73 -9.44 -16.39 -0.25
CA GLN A 73 -10.89 -16.29 -0.18
C GLN A 73 -11.32 -14.98 0.50
N ALA A 74 -10.63 -14.56 1.56
CA ALA A 74 -10.88 -13.27 2.20
C ALA A 74 -10.57 -12.09 1.26
N CYS A 75 -9.53 -12.21 0.42
CA CYS A 75 -9.22 -11.22 -0.61
C CYS A 75 -10.35 -11.12 -1.65
N GLN A 76 -10.85 -12.26 -2.12
CA GLN A 76 -11.97 -12.30 -3.07
C GLN A 76 -13.24 -11.70 -2.45
N ALA A 77 -13.57 -12.04 -1.21
CA ALA A 77 -14.74 -11.52 -0.50
C ALA A 77 -14.69 -9.99 -0.31
N LEU A 78 -13.53 -9.41 -0.03
CA LEU A 78 -13.37 -7.94 0.04
C LEU A 78 -13.72 -7.30 -1.31
N VAL A 79 -13.24 -7.84 -2.42
CA VAL A 79 -13.52 -7.31 -3.76
C VAL A 79 -15.02 -7.46 -4.11
N GLU A 80 -15.61 -8.61 -3.82
CA GLU A 80 -17.05 -8.86 -4.06
C GLU A 80 -17.93 -7.91 -3.26
N ALA A 81 -17.65 -7.71 -1.97
CA ALA A 81 -18.34 -6.74 -1.14
C ALA A 81 -18.20 -5.31 -1.68
N THR A 82 -16.99 -4.95 -2.14
CA THR A 82 -16.74 -3.63 -2.75
C THR A 82 -17.59 -3.41 -4.00
N VAL A 83 -17.65 -4.39 -4.89
CA VAL A 83 -18.48 -4.30 -6.10
C VAL A 83 -19.97 -4.26 -5.75
N ALA A 84 -20.42 -5.06 -4.79
CA ALA A 84 -21.83 -5.09 -4.38
C ALA A 84 -22.30 -3.75 -3.77
N GLU A 85 -21.49 -3.16 -2.89
CA GLU A 85 -21.88 -1.98 -2.12
C GLU A 85 -21.51 -0.65 -2.82
N LEU A 86 -20.34 -0.60 -3.49
CA LEU A 86 -19.82 0.62 -4.12
C LEU A 86 -19.87 0.59 -5.65
N GLY A 87 -20.20 -0.55 -6.26
CA GLY A 87 -20.49 -0.71 -7.68
C GLY A 87 -19.30 -1.00 -8.59
N ARG A 88 -18.06 -0.74 -8.15
CA ARG A 88 -16.84 -0.89 -8.98
C ARG A 88 -15.58 -0.98 -8.14
N VAL A 89 -14.44 -1.27 -8.77
CA VAL A 89 -13.09 -1.12 -8.20
C VAL A 89 -12.20 -0.45 -9.24
N ASP A 90 -11.64 0.71 -8.90
CA ASP A 90 -10.74 1.48 -9.78
C ASP A 90 -9.31 1.55 -9.24
N VAL A 91 -9.16 1.55 -7.92
CA VAL A 91 -7.87 1.66 -7.26
C VAL A 91 -7.70 0.54 -6.24
N LEU A 92 -6.53 -0.10 -6.24
CA LEU A 92 -6.10 -0.98 -5.16
C LEU A 92 -4.83 -0.43 -4.53
N VAL A 93 -4.85 -0.23 -3.20
CA VAL A 93 -3.66 0.03 -2.40
C VAL A 93 -3.33 -1.20 -1.58
N ASN A 94 -2.36 -1.98 -2.02
CA ASN A 94 -1.79 -3.11 -1.29
C ASN A 94 -0.85 -2.60 -0.20
N ASN A 95 -1.43 -2.28 0.97
CA ASN A 95 -0.70 -1.71 2.10
C ASN A 95 -0.54 -2.70 3.26
N ALA A 96 -1.42 -3.69 3.41
CA ALA A 96 -1.29 -4.68 4.48
C ALA A 96 0.11 -5.29 4.51
N GLY A 97 0.72 -5.31 5.67
CA GLY A 97 2.07 -5.84 5.84
C GLY A 97 2.44 -6.03 7.31
N ILE A 98 3.35 -6.94 7.55
CA ILE A 98 3.98 -7.20 8.85
C ILE A 98 5.49 -7.20 8.69
N GLY A 99 6.20 -6.93 9.77
CA GLY A 99 7.66 -6.99 9.82
C GLY A 99 8.14 -7.85 10.98
N THR A 100 9.33 -8.41 10.81
CA THR A 100 10.08 -9.09 11.87
C THR A 100 11.52 -8.54 11.87
N ALA A 101 12.14 -8.49 13.04
CA ALA A 101 13.54 -8.14 13.19
C ALA A 101 14.25 -9.26 13.97
N VAL A 102 14.53 -10.37 13.27
CA VAL A 102 15.11 -11.59 13.84
C VAL A 102 16.38 -11.94 13.06
N PRO A 103 17.52 -12.19 13.77
CA PRO A 103 18.72 -12.68 13.10
C PRO A 103 18.46 -13.93 12.27
N ALA A 104 18.94 -13.97 11.03
CA ALA A 104 18.66 -15.04 10.07
C ALA A 104 18.99 -16.45 10.58
N THR A 105 19.97 -16.58 11.48
CA THR A 105 20.31 -17.85 12.14
C THR A 105 19.31 -18.30 13.21
N ARG A 106 18.33 -17.46 13.58
CA ARG A 106 17.31 -17.72 14.61
C ARG A 106 15.88 -17.58 14.08
N GLU A 107 15.70 -17.01 12.89
CA GLU A 107 14.39 -16.88 12.26
C GLU A 107 13.84 -18.26 11.89
N THR A 108 12.63 -18.60 12.38
CA THR A 108 12.04 -19.89 12.06
C THR A 108 11.39 -19.87 10.65
N PRO A 109 11.24 -21.07 10.02
CA PRO A 109 10.52 -21.17 8.74
C PRO A 109 9.10 -20.56 8.77
N GLU A 110 8.40 -20.67 9.90
CA GLU A 110 7.04 -20.15 10.09
C GLU A 110 7.05 -18.62 10.14
N GLN A 111 8.02 -18.03 10.83
CA GLN A 111 8.19 -16.57 10.88
C GLN A 111 8.48 -16.02 9.48
N PHE A 112 9.41 -16.62 8.76
CA PHE A 112 9.76 -16.21 7.39
C PHE A 112 8.54 -16.33 6.46
N ARG A 113 7.88 -17.51 6.44
CA ARG A 113 6.70 -17.75 5.60
C ARG A 113 5.57 -16.79 5.92
N GLY A 114 5.27 -16.54 7.20
CA GLY A 114 4.20 -15.63 7.60
C GLY A 114 4.40 -14.22 7.05
N VAL A 115 5.64 -13.71 7.00
CA VAL A 115 5.94 -12.40 6.39
C VAL A 115 5.74 -12.46 4.86
N ILE A 116 6.22 -13.51 4.20
CA ILE A 116 6.03 -13.68 2.75
C ILE A 116 4.53 -13.81 2.41
N ASP A 117 3.77 -14.58 3.19
CA ASP A 117 2.35 -14.81 2.93
C ASP A 117 1.53 -13.51 3.02
N VAL A 118 1.81 -12.66 3.99
CA VAL A 118 1.11 -11.38 4.11
C VAL A 118 1.62 -10.37 3.10
N ASN A 119 2.95 -10.13 3.04
CA ASN A 119 3.52 -8.98 2.34
C ASN A 119 3.64 -9.16 0.83
N LEU A 120 3.77 -10.39 0.35
CA LEU A 120 3.96 -10.71 -1.07
C LEU A 120 2.77 -11.48 -1.64
N ASN A 121 2.47 -12.66 -1.06
CA ASN A 121 1.38 -13.49 -1.55
C ASN A 121 0.03 -12.77 -1.41
N GLY A 122 -0.21 -12.10 -0.28
CA GLY A 122 -1.43 -11.32 -0.04
C GLY A 122 -1.61 -10.18 -1.05
N CYS A 123 -0.52 -9.47 -1.39
CA CYS A 123 -0.57 -8.44 -2.44
C CYS A 123 -0.92 -9.05 -3.81
N TYR A 124 -0.42 -10.26 -4.10
CA TYR A 124 -0.75 -10.96 -5.34
C TYR A 124 -2.23 -11.40 -5.36
N TRP A 125 -2.75 -11.99 -4.27
CA TRP A 125 -4.14 -12.41 -4.20
C TRP A 125 -5.11 -11.23 -4.35
N MET A 126 -4.83 -10.12 -3.68
CA MET A 126 -5.61 -8.89 -3.83
C MET A 126 -5.55 -8.34 -5.26
N ALA A 127 -4.34 -8.26 -5.84
CA ALA A 127 -4.17 -7.81 -7.22
C ALA A 127 -4.91 -8.72 -8.21
N GLN A 128 -4.84 -10.04 -8.03
CA GLN A 128 -5.54 -11.00 -8.87
C GLN A 128 -7.08 -10.84 -8.77
N ALA A 129 -7.62 -10.73 -7.54
CA ALA A 129 -9.05 -10.54 -7.32
C ALA A 129 -9.54 -9.22 -7.94
N CYS A 130 -8.84 -8.11 -7.70
CA CYS A 130 -9.16 -6.81 -8.31
C CYS A 130 -9.01 -6.84 -9.83
N GLY A 131 -7.94 -7.43 -10.36
CA GLY A 131 -7.68 -7.50 -11.79
C GLY A 131 -8.73 -8.27 -12.60
N ARG A 132 -9.59 -9.07 -11.96
CA ARG A 132 -10.74 -9.74 -12.61
C ARG A 132 -11.90 -8.80 -12.84
N VAL A 133 -12.08 -7.75 -12.03
CA VAL A 133 -13.23 -6.83 -12.05
C VAL A 133 -12.87 -5.41 -12.50
N MET A 134 -11.62 -5.01 -12.37
CA MET A 134 -11.13 -3.68 -12.76
C MET A 134 -11.30 -3.43 -14.26
N GLN A 135 -11.68 -2.19 -14.59
CA GLN A 135 -11.85 -1.71 -15.96
C GLN A 135 -10.63 -0.87 -16.41
N PRO A 136 -10.47 -0.60 -17.72
CA PRO A 136 -9.44 0.31 -18.22
C PRO A 136 -9.44 1.66 -17.49
N GLY A 137 -8.26 2.19 -17.18
CA GLY A 137 -8.07 3.41 -16.38
C GLY A 137 -7.90 3.14 -14.88
N SER A 138 -7.93 1.86 -14.46
CA SER A 138 -7.67 1.48 -13.06
C SER A 138 -6.17 1.47 -12.72
N ALA A 139 -5.87 1.55 -11.42
CA ALA A 139 -4.51 1.56 -10.91
C ALA A 139 -4.34 0.66 -9.67
N ILE A 140 -3.21 -0.05 -9.61
CA ILE A 140 -2.77 -0.80 -8.43
C ILE A 140 -1.49 -0.16 -7.89
N ILE A 141 -1.47 0.15 -6.61
CA ILE A 141 -0.34 0.71 -5.89
C ILE A 141 0.10 -0.28 -4.82
N ASN A 142 1.28 -0.84 -4.98
CA ASN A 142 1.90 -1.75 -4.03
C ASN A 142 2.79 -0.98 -3.06
N VAL A 143 2.54 -1.10 -1.75
CA VAL A 143 3.37 -0.46 -0.73
C VAL A 143 4.56 -1.37 -0.41
N SER A 144 5.67 -1.12 -1.11
CA SER A 144 6.96 -1.77 -0.86
C SER A 144 7.67 -1.12 0.36
N SER A 145 8.96 -0.91 0.29
CA SER A 145 9.80 -0.26 1.30
C SER A 145 11.16 0.10 0.70
N VAL A 146 11.84 1.09 1.27
CA VAL A 146 13.30 1.27 1.01
C VAL A 146 14.09 -0.01 1.29
N LEU A 147 13.64 -0.87 2.22
CA LEU A 147 14.27 -2.17 2.48
C LEU A 147 14.09 -3.20 1.36
N GLY A 148 13.26 -2.94 0.38
CA GLY A 148 13.24 -3.66 -0.89
C GLY A 148 14.32 -3.18 -1.88
N LEU A 149 14.97 -2.04 -1.60
CA LEU A 149 15.98 -1.39 -2.45
C LEU A 149 17.36 -1.36 -1.79
N THR A 150 17.42 -1.24 -0.45
CA THR A 150 18.65 -1.11 0.34
C THR A 150 18.49 -1.80 1.69
N THR A 151 19.47 -1.62 2.58
CA THR A 151 19.44 -2.15 3.97
C THR A 151 19.47 -1.00 4.99
N ALA A 152 18.97 -1.25 6.20
CA ALA A 152 18.95 -0.25 7.27
C ALA A 152 19.54 -0.77 8.60
N GLY A 153 20.38 -1.79 8.57
CA GLY A 153 21.12 -2.26 9.74
C GLY A 153 20.35 -3.15 10.73
N LEU A 154 19.07 -3.44 10.48
CA LEU A 154 18.32 -4.44 11.25
C LEU A 154 18.27 -5.78 10.51
N PRO A 155 18.22 -6.91 11.26
CA PRO A 155 18.08 -8.23 10.67
C PRO A 155 16.63 -8.49 10.25
N GLN A 156 16.28 -8.16 9.03
CA GLN A 156 14.91 -8.20 8.49
C GLN A 156 14.84 -8.98 7.16
N ALA A 157 15.44 -10.18 7.11
CA ALA A 157 15.57 -10.97 5.88
C ALA A 157 14.21 -11.24 5.21
N ALA A 158 13.23 -11.75 5.96
CA ALA A 158 11.89 -12.02 5.42
C ALA A 158 11.22 -10.75 4.90
N TYR A 159 11.26 -9.66 5.68
CA TYR A 159 10.66 -8.38 5.29
C TYR A 159 11.31 -7.80 4.03
N ALA A 160 12.62 -7.67 4.01
CA ALA A 160 13.36 -7.14 2.86
C ALA A 160 13.12 -7.98 1.60
N SER A 161 13.15 -9.33 1.72
CA SER A 161 12.85 -10.24 0.62
C SER A 161 11.43 -10.06 0.10
N SER A 162 10.43 -9.94 0.98
CA SER A 162 9.04 -9.72 0.59
C SER A 162 8.86 -8.40 -0.17
N LYS A 163 9.50 -7.32 0.31
CA LYS A 163 9.39 -5.99 -0.31
C LYS A 163 10.16 -5.87 -1.62
N ALA A 164 11.30 -6.56 -1.76
CA ALA A 164 12.01 -6.70 -3.03
C ALA A 164 11.21 -7.56 -4.02
N GLY A 165 10.62 -8.67 -3.58
CA GLY A 165 9.72 -9.50 -4.39
C GLY A 165 8.51 -8.72 -4.90
N LEU A 166 7.95 -7.84 -4.09
CA LEU A 166 6.82 -6.98 -4.48
C LEU A 166 7.18 -5.99 -5.60
N ILE A 167 8.43 -5.51 -5.66
CA ILE A 167 8.94 -4.70 -6.77
C ILE A 167 8.98 -5.52 -8.06
N GLY A 168 9.41 -6.79 -8.00
CA GLY A 168 9.38 -7.72 -9.13
C GLY A 168 7.95 -7.99 -9.59
N LEU A 169 7.04 -8.30 -8.66
CA LEU A 169 5.61 -8.50 -8.93
C LEU A 169 4.98 -7.28 -9.60
N THR A 170 5.30 -6.07 -9.16
CA THR A 170 4.81 -4.82 -9.75
C THR A 170 5.14 -4.72 -11.24
N ARG A 171 6.38 -5.02 -11.60
CA ARG A 171 6.83 -4.96 -13.02
C ARG A 171 6.13 -6.00 -13.88
N ASP A 172 6.01 -7.22 -13.37
CA ASP A 172 5.40 -8.31 -14.11
C ASP A 172 3.90 -8.07 -14.35
N LEU A 173 3.15 -7.68 -13.32
CA LEU A 173 1.73 -7.34 -13.46
C LEU A 173 1.50 -6.12 -14.37
N ALA A 174 2.36 -5.11 -14.31
CA ALA A 174 2.29 -3.96 -15.22
C ALA A 174 2.48 -4.39 -16.67
N GLN A 175 3.46 -5.24 -16.95
CA GLN A 175 3.70 -5.79 -18.28
C GLN A 175 2.52 -6.61 -18.80
N GLN A 176 1.89 -7.43 -17.93
CA GLN A 176 0.76 -8.25 -18.30
C GLN A 176 -0.52 -7.44 -18.58
N TRP A 177 -0.78 -6.38 -17.78
CA TRP A 177 -2.10 -5.78 -17.68
C TRP A 177 -2.21 -4.38 -18.30
N THR A 178 -1.13 -3.59 -18.37
CA THR A 178 -1.27 -2.20 -18.84
C THR A 178 -1.75 -2.16 -20.29
N GLY A 179 -1.12 -2.89 -21.20
CA GLY A 179 -1.54 -2.91 -22.61
C GLY A 179 -2.84 -3.68 -22.88
N ARG A 180 -3.08 -4.75 -22.11
CA ARG A 180 -4.21 -5.67 -22.38
C ARG A 180 -5.49 -5.28 -21.66
N LYS A 181 -5.39 -4.71 -20.47
CA LYS A 181 -6.51 -4.38 -19.58
C LYS A 181 -6.62 -2.89 -19.28
N GLY A 182 -5.64 -2.08 -19.66
CA GLY A 182 -5.59 -0.67 -19.30
C GLY A 182 -5.41 -0.43 -17.79
N ILE A 183 -4.84 -1.40 -17.04
CA ILE A 183 -4.59 -1.31 -15.60
C ILE A 183 -3.12 -0.97 -15.39
N ARG A 184 -2.83 0.14 -14.73
CA ARG A 184 -1.47 0.51 -14.33
C ARG A 184 -1.13 -0.17 -13.01
N VAL A 185 0.11 -0.60 -12.84
CA VAL A 185 0.61 -1.19 -11.60
C VAL A 185 1.92 -0.54 -11.24
N ASN A 186 1.99 0.12 -10.08
CA ASN A 186 3.19 0.80 -9.59
C ASN A 186 3.44 0.43 -8.12
N ALA A 187 4.63 0.70 -7.64
CA ALA A 187 4.98 0.58 -6.23
C ALA A 187 5.43 1.93 -5.67
N VAL A 188 5.16 2.14 -4.39
CA VAL A 188 5.87 3.13 -3.58
C VAL A 188 6.85 2.40 -2.66
N ALA A 189 8.02 2.97 -2.43
CA ALA A 189 9.01 2.48 -1.48
C ALA A 189 9.22 3.53 -0.38
N PRO A 190 8.39 3.49 0.70
CA PRO A 190 8.51 4.43 1.80
C PRO A 190 9.83 4.25 2.57
N GLY A 191 10.41 5.37 3.00
CA GLY A 191 11.43 5.41 4.02
C GLY A 191 10.84 5.30 5.44
N PHE A 192 11.33 6.08 6.38
CA PHE A 192 10.83 6.09 7.75
C PHE A 192 9.67 7.08 7.91
N PHE A 193 8.52 6.53 8.28
CA PHE A 193 7.28 7.22 8.65
C PHE A 193 6.84 6.77 10.03
N GLU A 194 6.13 7.60 10.79
CA GLU A 194 5.56 7.18 12.06
C GLU A 194 4.41 6.18 11.83
N SER A 195 4.50 5.01 12.49
CA SER A 195 3.52 3.94 12.39
C SER A 195 3.69 2.94 13.53
N GLU A 196 2.66 2.12 13.83
CA GLU A 196 2.76 1.01 14.79
C GLU A 196 3.92 0.03 14.46
N MET A 197 4.35 -0.05 13.21
CA MET A 197 5.48 -0.88 12.81
C MET A 197 6.81 -0.26 13.28
N THR A 198 6.94 1.07 13.22
CA THR A 198 8.16 1.77 13.67
C THR A 198 8.28 1.85 15.20
N ASP A 199 7.17 1.73 15.91
CA ASP A 199 7.16 1.68 17.39
C ASP A 199 7.80 0.39 17.94
N GLN A 200 7.95 -0.63 17.10
CA GLN A 200 8.59 -1.91 17.45
C GLN A 200 10.11 -1.87 17.33
N TYR A 201 10.70 -0.81 16.80
CA TYR A 201 12.14 -0.69 16.67
C TYR A 201 12.83 -0.40 18.01
N PRO A 202 14.09 -0.83 18.18
CA PRO A 202 14.83 -0.52 19.39
C PRO A 202 14.90 0.99 19.64
N PRO A 203 14.89 1.42 20.93
CA PRO A 203 15.09 2.82 21.27
C PRO A 203 16.35 3.40 20.62
N GLY A 204 16.26 4.60 20.07
CA GLY A 204 17.38 5.28 19.40
C GLY A 204 17.68 4.79 17.97
N TYR A 205 16.99 3.74 17.48
CA TYR A 205 17.25 3.23 16.14
C TYR A 205 16.85 4.26 15.05
N LEU A 206 15.68 4.85 15.15
CA LEU A 206 15.20 5.82 14.15
C LEU A 206 16.09 7.07 14.12
N GLU A 207 16.53 7.53 15.28
CA GLU A 207 17.48 8.63 15.42
C GLU A 207 18.83 8.31 14.75
N SER A 208 19.30 7.06 14.88
CA SER A 208 20.54 6.59 14.25
C SER A 208 20.48 6.58 12.71
N GLN A 209 19.29 6.52 12.13
CA GLN A 209 19.08 6.58 10.69
C GLN A 209 19.06 8.03 10.16
N GLY A 210 18.89 9.03 11.03
CA GLY A 210 18.82 10.44 10.65
C GLY A 210 19.92 10.91 9.70
N PRO A 211 21.21 10.59 9.95
CA PRO A 211 22.33 10.97 9.07
C PRO A 211 22.23 10.38 7.65
N ARG A 212 21.47 9.31 7.47
CA ARG A 212 21.23 8.67 6.15
C ARG A 212 20.06 9.28 5.39
N ILE A 213 19.33 10.23 5.98
CA ILE A 213 18.16 10.86 5.37
C ILE A 213 18.52 12.31 5.02
N PRO A 214 18.86 12.65 3.77
CA PRO A 214 19.21 14.01 3.37
C PRO A 214 18.18 15.07 3.76
N ALA A 215 16.88 14.71 3.76
CA ALA A 215 15.82 15.62 4.21
C ALA A 215 15.86 15.94 5.71
N GLY A 216 16.67 15.23 6.51
CA GLY A 216 16.89 15.47 7.94
C GLY A 216 15.69 15.19 8.86
N ARG A 217 14.66 14.50 8.36
CA ARG A 217 13.44 14.19 9.11
C ARG A 217 12.78 12.91 8.62
N LYS A 218 11.88 12.36 9.45
CA LYS A 218 10.91 11.36 9.01
C LYS A 218 9.90 11.99 8.04
N GLY A 219 9.30 11.16 7.19
CA GLY A 219 8.20 11.58 6.32
C GLY A 219 6.89 11.74 7.12
N ASP A 220 6.04 12.66 6.68
CA ASP A 220 4.66 12.75 7.12
C ASP A 220 3.79 11.78 6.29
N ALA A 221 2.90 11.02 6.95
CA ALA A 221 2.01 10.07 6.29
C ALA A 221 1.15 10.72 5.18
N ARG A 222 0.82 11.99 5.29
CA ARG A 222 0.09 12.75 4.26
C ARG A 222 0.94 13.00 3.00
N GLU A 223 2.25 13.17 3.13
CA GLU A 223 3.15 13.29 1.97
C GLU A 223 3.17 12.00 1.15
N LEU A 224 3.16 10.86 1.84
CA LEU A 224 3.07 9.55 1.18
C LEU A 224 1.67 9.31 0.59
N ALA A 225 0.61 9.69 1.30
CA ALA A 225 -0.76 9.60 0.80
C ALA A 225 -0.96 10.43 -0.48
N ALA A 226 -0.39 11.64 -0.55
CA ALA A 226 -0.41 12.46 -1.77
C ALA A 226 0.28 11.75 -2.94
N THR A 227 1.39 11.03 -2.69
CA THR A 227 2.06 10.22 -3.72
C THR A 227 1.16 9.05 -4.19
N VAL A 228 0.43 8.41 -3.27
CA VAL A 228 -0.52 7.34 -3.62
C VAL A 228 -1.68 7.90 -4.44
N VAL A 229 -2.25 9.06 -4.09
CA VAL A 229 -3.27 9.76 -4.88
C VAL A 229 -2.75 10.09 -6.28
N PHE A 230 -1.52 10.60 -6.41
CA PHE A 230 -0.88 10.82 -7.71
C PHE A 230 -0.85 9.54 -8.55
N LEU A 231 -0.33 8.45 -8.01
CA LEU A 231 -0.22 7.19 -8.75
C LEU A 231 -1.58 6.55 -9.07
N ALA A 232 -2.60 6.79 -8.26
CA ALA A 232 -3.97 6.34 -8.47
C ALA A 232 -4.69 7.11 -9.59
N SER A 233 -4.32 8.37 -9.79
CA SER A 233 -5.02 9.34 -10.64
C SER A 233 -4.54 9.33 -12.10
N ASP A 234 -5.25 10.06 -12.96
CA ASP A 234 -4.89 10.26 -14.35
C ASP A 234 -3.59 11.06 -14.53
N ALA A 235 -3.14 11.79 -13.50
CA ALA A 235 -1.83 12.47 -13.49
C ALA A 235 -0.65 11.50 -13.67
N ALA A 236 -0.82 10.23 -13.28
CA ALA A 236 0.15 9.17 -13.51
C ALA A 236 -0.20 8.28 -14.73
N GLY A 237 -1.01 8.76 -15.67
CA GLY A 237 -1.53 7.96 -16.78
C GLY A 237 -0.46 7.31 -17.68
N TYR A 238 0.76 7.84 -17.71
CA TYR A 238 1.89 7.29 -18.46
C TYR A 238 2.96 6.63 -17.57
N ILE A 239 2.62 6.35 -16.30
CA ILE A 239 3.53 5.72 -15.32
C ILE A 239 2.98 4.33 -14.98
N THR A 240 3.76 3.29 -15.30
CA THR A 240 3.44 1.89 -14.97
C THR A 240 4.72 1.07 -14.81
N GLY A 241 4.71 0.05 -13.96
CA GLY A 241 5.85 -0.81 -13.66
C GLY A 241 6.95 -0.14 -12.83
N GLN A 242 6.71 1.07 -12.31
CA GLN A 242 7.72 1.84 -11.60
C GLN A 242 7.65 1.63 -10.08
N THR A 243 8.80 1.84 -9.44
CA THR A 243 8.91 1.93 -7.97
C THR A 243 9.39 3.33 -7.63
N LEU A 244 8.55 4.08 -6.93
CA LEU A 244 8.85 5.45 -6.50
C LEU A 244 9.29 5.45 -5.03
N ALA A 245 10.56 5.75 -4.79
CA ALA A 245 11.06 5.95 -3.43
C ALA A 245 10.49 7.27 -2.86
N VAL A 246 9.94 7.20 -1.63
CA VAL A 246 9.44 8.34 -0.86
C VAL A 246 10.12 8.27 0.51
N ASP A 247 11.36 8.73 0.57
CA ASP A 247 12.31 8.33 1.62
C ASP A 247 13.22 9.46 2.14
N GLY A 248 12.94 10.70 1.71
CA GLY A 248 13.78 11.85 2.06
C GLY A 248 15.21 11.76 1.51
N GLY A 249 15.44 10.93 0.48
CA GLY A 249 16.74 10.72 -0.15
C GLY A 249 17.58 9.60 0.46
N MET A 250 17.02 8.78 1.36
CA MET A 250 17.76 7.71 2.04
C MET A 250 18.41 6.70 1.09
N THR A 251 17.79 6.40 -0.05
CA THR A 251 18.29 5.37 -0.99
C THR A 251 19.39 5.85 -1.93
N ILE A 252 19.73 7.13 -1.91
CA ILE A 252 20.81 7.71 -2.74
C ILE A 252 22.09 8.03 -1.96
N THR A 253 22.13 7.67 -0.66
CA THR A 253 23.27 7.89 0.25
C THR A 253 23.93 6.57 0.64
#